data_51acdf1acea554a72906f71f66b41d96
#
_entry.id   51acdf1acea554a72906f71f66b41d96
#
_cell.length_a   1.000
_cell.length_b   1.000
_cell.length_c   1.000
_cell.angle_alpha   90.00
_cell.angle_beta   90.00
_cell.angle_gamma   90.00
#
_symmetry.space_group_name_H-M   'P 1'
#
loop_
_entity.id
_entity.type
_entity.pdbx_description
1 polymer ?
#
loop_
_entity_poly.entity_id
_entity_poly.type
_entity_poly.pdbx_seq_one_letter_code
_entity_poly.pdbx_strand_id
1 'polypeptide(L)'
;LTLATDNGSKINIFGLNFTDKVNQYEAIQNFNWVNRAFGTNFLIIPGTSSALVEGVIAYSDYTMNMSETTTNQNQMSNIGGFNVGMSVTNFFGDDRLKYGMEMEGNTTKTSYKINDTITDYSTEIGLYAIYKLLYRNVLVEPSLRLSYYASLGDVFLEPRLSAKWNVTKKFRFKLASGMYSQTFLDTKSDRDIVNLFTGYLTVTPDLNIVDSFRGNPINSYVQTSNHFIFGAEYDILRNFNLNVELYYKTMSNLTSINRDKLYADDQEHIEKPGYLRKEYTVENGKAYGADFSLKYDDGRLYVWTIYSLGKVIREGEMQTYAPHYDRRHNVNVLINYQMGQSRDFEISVRWNYGSGFPYSPTASMVEMLDFSNGINSDFISQNGTLTTIYGDLNSKRLPNYHRLDISAKKRFDIGKRSILEINLSVTNVYNRNNLFYWNRITSQRVDQLPIMPSLGITYTF
;
A
#
# COMPACT_ATOMS: atom_id res chain seq x y z
N LEU A 1 -14.43 19.49 14.17
CA LEU A 1 -14.58 20.42 15.27
C LEU A 1 -13.39 20.29 16.21
N THR A 2 -12.77 21.41 16.55
CA THR A 2 -11.66 21.48 17.53
C THR A 2 -12.10 22.32 18.71
N LEU A 3 -11.97 21.77 19.89
CA LEU A 3 -12.11 22.49 21.16
C LEU A 3 -10.72 22.55 21.80
N ALA A 4 -10.27 23.75 22.13
CA ALA A 4 -8.96 23.97 22.73
C ALA A 4 -9.09 24.81 24.00
N THR A 5 -8.20 24.56 24.95
CA THR A 5 -8.09 25.33 26.20
C THR A 5 -6.85 26.23 26.16
N ASP A 6 -6.77 27.22 27.04
CA ASP A 6 -5.68 28.19 27.09
C ASP A 6 -4.30 27.54 27.33
N ASN A 7 -4.23 26.40 28.00
CA ASN A 7 -2.98 25.65 28.21
C ASN A 7 -2.55 24.78 27.01
N GLY A 8 -3.27 24.86 25.89
CA GLY A 8 -2.97 24.12 24.66
C GLY A 8 -3.54 22.68 24.61
N SER A 9 -4.26 22.23 25.64
CA SER A 9 -5.00 20.97 25.57
C SER A 9 -6.13 21.11 24.57
N LYS A 10 -6.39 20.04 23.80
CA LYS A 10 -7.40 20.07 22.73
C LYS A 10 -8.09 18.74 22.53
N ILE A 11 -9.33 18.80 22.09
CA ILE A 11 -10.11 17.66 21.61
C ILE A 11 -10.55 17.99 20.19
N ASN A 12 -10.31 17.05 19.27
CA ASN A 12 -10.76 17.15 17.89
C ASN A 12 -11.80 16.06 17.65
N ILE A 13 -12.93 16.44 17.06
CA ILE A 13 -13.94 15.51 16.55
C ILE A 13 -13.87 15.61 15.03
N PHE A 14 -13.76 14.46 14.36
CA PHE A 14 -13.66 14.38 12.91
C PHE A 14 -14.61 13.35 12.35
N GLY A 15 -15.00 13.54 11.08
CA GLY A 15 -15.79 12.61 10.32
C GLY A 15 -15.48 12.73 8.84
N LEU A 16 -15.51 11.61 8.15
CA LEU A 16 -15.32 11.49 6.71
C LEU A 16 -16.42 10.60 6.14
N ASN A 17 -16.99 11.01 5.03
CA ASN A 17 -17.79 10.14 4.17
C ASN A 17 -17.41 10.43 2.73
N PHE A 18 -16.89 9.42 2.07
CA PHE A 18 -16.44 9.50 0.68
C PHE A 18 -17.04 8.35 -0.11
N THR A 19 -17.65 8.67 -1.24
CA THR A 19 -18.21 7.69 -2.17
C THR A 19 -17.71 8.01 -3.57
N ASP A 20 -17.23 7.01 -4.29
CA ASP A 20 -16.86 7.12 -5.68
C ASP A 20 -17.40 5.95 -6.48
N LYS A 21 -17.60 6.16 -7.76
CA LYS A 21 -18.20 5.19 -8.67
C LYS A 21 -17.59 5.32 -10.06
N VAL A 22 -17.15 4.20 -10.61
CA VAL A 22 -16.74 4.11 -12.01
C VAL A 22 -17.90 3.57 -12.82
N ASN A 23 -18.35 4.35 -13.81
CA ASN A 23 -19.39 3.95 -14.72
C ASN A 23 -18.78 3.67 -16.10
N GLN A 24 -19.33 2.69 -16.82
CA GLN A 24 -19.04 2.44 -18.24
C GLN A 24 -17.58 2.00 -18.53
N TYR A 25 -17.08 1.05 -17.78
CA TYR A 25 -15.92 0.28 -18.23
C TYR A 25 -16.43 -0.96 -18.97
N GLU A 26 -15.96 -1.25 -20.19
CA GLU A 26 -16.51 -2.32 -21.05
C GLU A 26 -16.62 -3.70 -20.38
N ALA A 27 -15.69 -4.03 -19.49
CA ALA A 27 -15.66 -5.29 -18.77
C ALA A 27 -16.37 -5.26 -17.41
N ILE A 28 -16.79 -4.09 -16.90
CA ILE A 28 -17.28 -3.89 -15.53
C ILE A 28 -18.59 -3.10 -15.59
N GLN A 29 -19.69 -3.72 -15.15
CA GLN A 29 -21.00 -3.06 -15.10
C GLN A 29 -21.08 -2.01 -14.01
N ASN A 30 -20.54 -2.32 -12.85
CA ASN A 30 -20.61 -1.46 -11.68
C ASN A 30 -19.36 -1.64 -10.82
N PHE A 31 -18.69 -0.55 -10.54
CA PHE A 31 -17.57 -0.52 -9.64
C PHE A 31 -17.66 0.71 -8.75
N ASN A 32 -17.88 0.49 -7.45
CA ASN A 32 -18.01 1.58 -6.51
C ASN A 32 -17.33 1.25 -5.19
N TRP A 33 -16.94 2.31 -4.48
CA TRP A 33 -16.45 2.19 -3.13
C TRP A 33 -16.94 3.32 -2.25
N VAL A 34 -17.10 2.98 -0.98
CA VAL A 34 -17.52 3.91 0.07
C VAL A 34 -16.51 3.82 1.19
N ASN A 35 -16.05 4.96 1.66
CA ASN A 35 -15.17 5.08 2.82
C ASN A 35 -15.83 6.00 3.84
N ARG A 36 -15.99 5.53 5.06
CA ARG A 36 -16.58 6.27 6.19
C ARG A 36 -15.64 6.18 7.37
N ALA A 37 -15.47 7.28 8.06
CA ALA A 37 -14.76 7.30 9.32
C ALA A 37 -15.33 8.39 10.23
N PHE A 38 -15.33 8.12 11.51
CA PHE A 38 -15.63 9.12 12.52
C PHE A 38 -14.80 8.83 13.76
N GLY A 39 -14.50 9.86 14.53
CA GLY A 39 -13.75 9.65 15.74
C GLY A 39 -13.43 10.96 16.47
N THR A 40 -12.71 10.77 17.55
CA THR A 40 -12.16 11.85 18.35
C THR A 40 -10.70 11.56 18.69
N ASN A 41 -9.90 12.59 18.72
CA ASN A 41 -8.59 12.53 19.34
C ASN A 41 -8.43 13.69 20.32
N PHE A 42 -7.65 13.45 21.35
CA PHE A 42 -7.39 14.43 22.36
C PHE A 42 -5.89 14.54 22.67
N LEU A 43 -5.52 15.73 23.08
CA LEU A 43 -4.21 16.09 23.60
C LEU A 43 -4.44 16.81 24.91
N ILE A 44 -3.87 16.28 26.00
CA ILE A 44 -3.95 16.88 27.32
C ILE A 44 -2.54 17.29 27.75
N ILE A 45 -2.37 18.55 28.11
CA ILE A 45 -1.17 19.12 28.67
C ILE A 45 -1.44 19.38 30.16
N PRO A 46 -0.98 18.54 31.08
CA PRO A 46 -1.17 18.75 32.50
C PRO A 46 -0.41 20.01 32.93
N GLY A 47 -1.07 20.89 33.70
CA GLY A 47 -0.49 22.17 34.08
C GLY A 47 0.72 22.13 35.05
N THR A 48 1.00 20.97 35.63
CA THR A 48 2.03 20.79 36.68
C THR A 48 3.12 19.78 36.33
N SER A 49 3.05 19.14 35.16
CA SER A 49 4.03 18.12 34.76
C SER A 49 4.57 18.36 33.36
N SER A 50 5.80 17.88 33.10
CA SER A 50 6.40 17.83 31.74
C SER A 50 5.91 16.64 30.94
N ALA A 51 4.65 16.26 31.10
CA ALA A 51 4.04 15.14 30.39
C ALA A 51 3.01 15.63 29.37
N LEU A 52 2.84 14.84 28.32
CA LEU A 52 1.82 14.99 27.29
C LEU A 52 1.00 13.72 27.21
N VAL A 53 -0.32 13.81 27.29
CA VAL A 53 -1.23 12.67 27.14
C VAL A 53 -1.99 12.81 25.85
N GLU A 54 -1.90 11.80 24.99
CA GLU A 54 -2.60 11.73 23.69
C GLU A 54 -3.52 10.52 23.69
N GLY A 55 -4.67 10.66 23.07
CA GLY A 55 -5.56 9.51 22.84
C GLY A 55 -6.36 9.66 21.57
N VAL A 56 -6.85 8.53 21.07
CA VAL A 56 -7.70 8.40 19.90
C VAL A 56 -8.76 7.35 20.14
N ILE A 57 -9.97 7.63 19.72
CA ILE A 57 -11.06 6.66 19.58
C ILE A 57 -11.66 6.93 18.21
N ALA A 58 -11.62 5.95 17.33
CA ALA A 58 -12.10 6.09 15.97
C ALA A 58 -12.75 4.80 15.48
N TYR A 59 -13.68 4.96 14.55
CA TYR A 59 -14.26 3.88 13.77
C TYR A 59 -14.11 4.21 12.30
N SER A 60 -13.78 3.22 11.48
CA SER A 60 -13.74 3.33 10.03
C SER A 60 -14.39 2.14 9.35
N ASP A 61 -14.97 2.37 8.18
CA ASP A 61 -15.59 1.36 7.34
C ASP A 61 -15.27 1.67 5.89
N TYR A 62 -14.72 0.70 5.19
CA TYR A 62 -14.44 0.76 3.75
C TYR A 62 -15.15 -0.40 3.06
N THR A 63 -15.98 -0.10 2.10
CA THR A 63 -16.71 -1.10 1.30
C THR A 63 -16.44 -0.87 -0.17
N MET A 64 -16.09 -1.93 -0.88
CA MET A 64 -15.90 -1.98 -2.32
C MET A 64 -16.84 -3.01 -2.93
N ASN A 65 -17.52 -2.63 -4.01
CA ASN A 65 -18.37 -3.53 -4.79
C ASN A 65 -17.99 -3.47 -6.26
N MET A 66 -17.92 -4.63 -6.89
CA MET A 66 -17.68 -4.77 -8.32
C MET A 66 -18.60 -5.83 -8.91
N SER A 67 -19.18 -5.57 -10.07
CA SER A 67 -19.90 -6.56 -10.87
C SER A 67 -19.32 -6.63 -12.27
N GLU A 68 -19.03 -7.84 -12.73
CA GLU A 68 -18.52 -8.10 -14.07
C GLU A 68 -19.66 -8.30 -15.07
N THR A 69 -19.49 -7.75 -16.28
CA THR A 69 -20.52 -7.84 -17.34
C THR A 69 -20.62 -9.27 -17.91
N THR A 70 -19.49 -9.95 -18.02
CA THR A 70 -19.41 -11.26 -18.70
C THR A 70 -19.83 -12.43 -17.82
N THR A 71 -19.51 -12.37 -16.54
CA THR A 71 -19.79 -13.47 -15.59
C THR A 71 -21.02 -13.23 -14.74
N ASN A 72 -21.57 -12.01 -14.76
CA ASN A 72 -22.64 -11.54 -13.86
C ASN A 72 -22.32 -11.82 -12.38
N GLN A 73 -21.04 -11.91 -12.03
CA GLN A 73 -20.57 -12.14 -10.68
C GLN A 73 -20.45 -10.82 -9.93
N ASN A 74 -21.05 -10.77 -8.76
CA ASN A 74 -20.90 -9.66 -7.85
C ASN A 74 -19.82 -9.99 -6.83
N GLN A 75 -18.81 -9.13 -6.75
CA GLN A 75 -17.75 -9.21 -5.77
C GLN A 75 -17.93 -8.07 -4.77
N MET A 76 -17.77 -8.37 -3.49
CA MET A 76 -17.86 -7.40 -2.42
C MET A 76 -16.71 -7.60 -1.45
N SER A 77 -16.09 -6.51 -1.04
CA SER A 77 -15.12 -6.51 0.06
C SER A 77 -15.44 -5.35 1.00
N ASN A 78 -15.49 -5.68 2.27
CA ASN A 78 -15.66 -4.70 3.34
C ASN A 78 -14.58 -4.93 4.40
N ILE A 79 -14.00 -3.85 4.89
CA ILE A 79 -13.17 -3.82 6.09
C ILE A 79 -13.68 -2.69 6.97
N GLY A 80 -14.12 -3.03 8.17
CA GLY A 80 -14.58 -2.07 9.16
C GLY A 80 -13.98 -2.37 10.52
N GLY A 81 -13.77 -1.34 11.32
CA GLY A 81 -13.20 -1.57 12.63
C GLY A 81 -13.07 -0.32 13.48
N PHE A 82 -12.76 -0.55 14.74
CA PHE A 82 -12.47 0.51 15.68
C PHE A 82 -10.99 0.50 16.08
N ASN A 83 -10.49 1.69 16.39
CA ASN A 83 -9.16 1.90 16.95
C ASN A 83 -9.30 2.74 18.23
N VAL A 84 -8.70 2.25 19.31
CA VAL A 84 -8.61 2.95 20.60
C VAL A 84 -7.14 2.98 21.00
N GLY A 85 -6.59 4.17 21.16
CA GLY A 85 -5.21 4.35 21.55
C GLY A 85 -5.03 5.39 22.63
N MET A 86 -4.06 5.18 23.51
CA MET A 86 -3.64 6.15 24.50
C MET A 86 -2.13 6.10 24.68
N SER A 87 -1.49 7.26 24.78
CA SER A 87 -0.06 7.35 25.04
C SER A 87 0.27 8.49 25.97
N VAL A 88 1.38 8.34 26.68
CA VAL A 88 1.98 9.34 27.53
C VAL A 88 3.40 9.59 27.05
N THR A 89 3.75 10.89 26.89
CA THR A 89 5.11 11.32 26.56
C THR A 89 5.64 12.12 27.74
N ASN A 90 6.73 11.67 28.34
CA ASN A 90 7.47 12.40 29.36
C ASN A 90 8.74 13.01 28.75
N PHE A 91 9.01 14.26 29.09
CA PHE A 91 10.18 15.00 28.62
C PHE A 91 11.22 15.12 29.75
N PHE A 92 12.49 14.80 29.42
CA PHE A 92 13.64 14.84 30.33
C PHE A 92 14.74 15.69 29.69
N GLY A 93 14.60 16.99 29.71
CA GLY A 93 15.44 17.91 28.93
C GLY A 93 15.21 17.70 27.44
N ASP A 94 16.28 17.29 26.72
CA ASP A 94 16.21 17.00 25.27
C ASP A 94 15.72 15.58 24.96
N ASP A 95 15.69 14.72 25.97
CA ASP A 95 15.23 13.33 25.84
C ASP A 95 13.74 13.21 26.07
N ARG A 96 13.15 12.15 25.52
CA ARG A 96 11.73 11.85 25.76
C ARG A 96 11.47 10.35 25.83
N LEU A 97 10.55 9.98 26.69
CA LEU A 97 9.99 8.63 26.77
C LEU A 97 8.50 8.69 26.40
N LYS A 98 8.12 8.03 25.32
CA LYS A 98 6.72 7.82 24.94
C LYS A 98 6.36 6.35 25.16
N TYR A 99 5.27 6.11 25.87
CA TYR A 99 4.73 4.76 26.01
C TYR A 99 3.21 4.81 25.92
N GLY A 100 2.61 3.71 25.50
CA GLY A 100 1.18 3.68 25.28
C GLY A 100 0.65 2.31 24.98
N MET A 101 -0.66 2.27 24.78
CA MET A 101 -1.40 1.12 24.33
C MET A 101 -2.30 1.47 23.17
N GLU A 102 -2.51 0.50 22.30
CA GLU A 102 -3.45 0.55 21.19
C GLU A 102 -4.27 -0.73 21.16
N MET A 103 -5.52 -0.61 20.81
CA MET A 103 -6.42 -1.73 20.58
C MET A 103 -7.15 -1.50 19.26
N GLU A 104 -7.05 -2.46 18.38
CA GLU A 104 -7.76 -2.48 17.11
C GLU A 104 -8.66 -3.71 17.04
N GLY A 105 -9.92 -3.48 16.72
CA GLY A 105 -10.86 -4.56 16.42
C GLY A 105 -11.37 -4.39 15.01
N ASN A 106 -11.19 -5.40 14.16
CA ASN A 106 -11.51 -5.34 12.75
C ASN A 106 -12.45 -6.47 12.34
N THR A 107 -13.33 -6.17 11.41
CA THR A 107 -14.18 -7.13 10.72
C THR A 107 -13.89 -7.04 9.23
N THR A 108 -13.56 -8.15 8.61
CA THR A 108 -13.44 -8.25 7.16
C THR A 108 -14.58 -9.10 6.61
N LYS A 109 -15.18 -8.64 5.50
CA LYS A 109 -16.20 -9.39 4.76
C LYS A 109 -15.81 -9.40 3.30
N THR A 110 -15.67 -10.58 2.73
CA THR A 110 -15.32 -10.72 1.31
C THR A 110 -16.23 -11.77 0.67
N SER A 111 -16.80 -11.41 -0.46
CA SER A 111 -17.64 -12.29 -1.27
C SER A 111 -17.15 -12.27 -2.71
N TYR A 112 -16.91 -13.45 -3.27
CA TYR A 112 -16.56 -13.65 -4.69
C TYR A 112 -17.73 -14.16 -5.51
N LYS A 113 -18.80 -14.66 -4.86
CA LYS A 113 -20.04 -15.18 -5.46
C LYS A 113 -21.24 -14.77 -4.61
N ILE A 114 -22.43 -14.77 -5.19
CA ILE A 114 -23.66 -14.24 -4.58
C ILE A 114 -24.00 -14.86 -3.19
N ASN A 115 -23.55 -16.07 -2.90
CA ASN A 115 -23.89 -16.79 -1.66
C ASN A 115 -22.66 -17.25 -0.84
N ASP A 116 -21.49 -16.73 -1.12
CA ASP A 116 -20.26 -17.18 -0.48
C ASP A 116 -19.52 -15.97 0.12
N THR A 117 -19.99 -15.57 1.31
CA THR A 117 -19.39 -14.45 2.04
C THR A 117 -18.57 -14.98 3.21
N ILE A 118 -17.27 -14.75 3.16
CA ILE A 118 -16.35 -15.00 4.26
C ILE A 118 -16.39 -13.77 5.18
N THR A 119 -16.62 -13.98 6.47
CA THR A 119 -16.59 -12.92 7.48
C THR A 119 -15.64 -13.32 8.59
N ASP A 120 -14.60 -12.50 8.80
CA ASP A 120 -13.58 -12.73 9.82
C ASP A 120 -13.52 -11.56 10.79
N TYR A 121 -13.17 -11.88 12.04
CA TYR A 121 -13.00 -10.92 13.13
C TYR A 121 -11.58 -11.01 13.66
N SER A 122 -10.94 -9.88 13.85
CA SER A 122 -9.62 -9.82 14.47
C SER A 122 -9.56 -8.75 15.53
N THR A 123 -8.80 -9.03 16.57
CA THR A 123 -8.47 -8.06 17.62
C THR A 123 -6.97 -8.10 17.88
N GLU A 124 -6.35 -6.94 17.80
CA GLU A 124 -4.95 -6.73 18.14
C GLU A 124 -4.86 -5.77 19.32
N ILE A 125 -4.00 -6.09 20.28
CA ILE A 125 -3.65 -5.22 21.40
C ILE A 125 -2.15 -5.00 21.35
N GLY A 126 -1.73 -3.73 21.23
CA GLY A 126 -0.33 -3.31 21.20
C GLY A 126 0.04 -2.52 22.45
N LEU A 127 1.10 -2.92 23.12
CA LEU A 127 1.77 -2.12 24.15
C LEU A 127 3.13 -1.68 23.60
N TYR A 128 3.50 -0.42 23.77
CA TYR A 128 4.75 0.07 23.23
C TYR A 128 5.45 1.09 24.13
N ALA A 129 6.77 1.15 24.00
CA ALA A 129 7.60 2.17 24.59
C ALA A 129 8.67 2.61 23.58
N ILE A 130 8.89 3.91 23.47
CA ILE A 130 9.84 4.56 22.57
C ILE A 130 10.65 5.54 23.40
N TYR A 131 11.97 5.37 23.43
CA TYR A 131 12.86 6.29 24.11
C TYR A 131 13.72 7.04 23.10
N LYS A 132 13.61 8.36 23.07
CA LYS A 132 14.43 9.23 22.23
C LYS A 132 15.54 9.82 23.09
N LEU A 133 16.79 9.44 22.77
CA LEU A 133 18.01 9.94 23.38
C LEU A 133 18.73 10.87 22.41
N LEU A 134 18.98 12.10 22.84
CA LEU A 134 19.79 13.04 22.09
C LEU A 134 21.10 13.31 22.84
N TYR A 135 22.21 12.82 22.30
CA TYR A 135 23.53 13.06 22.87
C TYR A 135 24.45 13.74 21.86
N ARG A 136 24.73 15.01 22.08
CA ARG A 136 25.55 15.84 21.18
C ARG A 136 24.99 15.84 19.75
N ASN A 137 25.70 15.15 18.85
CA ASN A 137 25.36 15.06 17.42
C ASN A 137 24.75 13.70 17.02
N VAL A 138 24.45 12.86 18.00
CA VAL A 138 23.85 11.53 17.80
C VAL A 138 22.45 11.52 18.40
N LEU A 139 21.46 11.11 17.59
CA LEU A 139 20.12 10.79 18.03
C LEU A 139 19.96 9.27 17.96
N VAL A 140 19.49 8.64 19.02
CA VAL A 140 19.15 7.22 19.05
C VAL A 140 17.73 7.06 19.60
N GLU A 141 16.94 6.24 18.95
CA GLU A 141 15.55 6.00 19.33
C GLU A 141 15.26 4.50 19.32
N PRO A 142 15.63 3.77 20.40
CA PRO A 142 15.18 2.40 20.62
C PRO A 142 13.68 2.39 20.95
N SER A 143 12.99 1.38 20.47
CA SER A 143 11.60 1.14 20.81
C SER A 143 11.28 -0.34 20.88
N LEU A 144 10.24 -0.66 21.65
CA LEU A 144 9.75 -2.00 21.83
C LEU A 144 8.23 -1.97 21.72
N ARG A 145 7.65 -2.87 20.92
CA ARG A 145 6.22 -3.12 20.88
C ARG A 145 5.95 -4.58 21.20
N LEU A 146 4.95 -4.82 22.00
CA LEU A 146 4.38 -6.13 22.27
C LEU A 146 3.01 -6.15 21.62
N SER A 147 2.85 -6.97 20.58
CA SER A 147 1.57 -7.16 19.86
C SER A 147 0.96 -8.49 20.25
N TYR A 148 -0.29 -8.46 20.72
CA TYR A 148 -1.10 -9.63 21.01
C TYR A 148 -2.24 -9.74 20.02
N TYR A 149 -2.26 -10.82 19.24
CA TYR A 149 -3.29 -11.16 18.28
C TYR A 149 -4.30 -12.08 18.93
N ALA A 150 -5.35 -11.51 19.51
CA ALA A 150 -6.30 -12.23 20.36
C ALA A 150 -7.02 -13.37 19.62
N SER A 151 -7.32 -13.19 18.32
CA SER A 151 -7.99 -14.21 17.50
C SER A 151 -7.14 -15.46 17.25
N LEU A 152 -5.80 -15.33 17.29
CA LEU A 152 -4.84 -16.42 17.10
C LEU A 152 -4.23 -16.92 18.43
N GLY A 153 -4.30 -16.10 19.49
CA GLY A 153 -3.63 -16.37 20.77
C GLY A 153 -2.12 -16.10 20.73
N ASP A 154 -1.62 -15.45 19.67
CA ASP A 154 -0.21 -15.24 19.44
C ASP A 154 0.31 -13.92 20.01
N VAL A 155 1.54 -13.92 20.52
CA VAL A 155 2.25 -12.76 21.06
C VAL A 155 3.54 -12.53 20.30
N PHE A 156 3.78 -11.30 19.84
CA PHE A 156 5.01 -10.92 19.16
C PHE A 156 5.69 -9.76 19.86
N LEU A 157 7.01 -9.91 20.04
CA LEU A 157 7.89 -8.86 20.52
C LEU A 157 8.58 -8.22 19.32
N GLU A 158 8.41 -6.91 19.16
CA GLU A 158 8.87 -6.15 18.01
C GLU A 158 9.86 -5.07 18.43
N PRO A 159 11.15 -5.43 18.63
CA PRO A 159 12.19 -4.45 18.86
C PRO A 159 12.46 -3.64 17.60
N ARG A 160 12.69 -2.34 17.79
CA ARG A 160 13.04 -1.41 16.70
C ARG A 160 14.11 -0.43 17.19
N LEU A 161 14.97 -0.03 16.28
CA LEU A 161 16.02 0.95 16.53
C LEU A 161 16.11 1.90 15.38
N SER A 162 16.05 3.21 15.66
CA SER A 162 16.47 4.23 14.71
C SER A 162 17.61 5.06 15.29
N ALA A 163 18.53 5.47 14.42
CA ALA A 163 19.66 6.30 14.81
C ALA A 163 20.01 7.30 13.71
N LYS A 164 20.43 8.48 14.10
CA LYS A 164 20.95 9.51 13.21
C LYS A 164 22.23 10.08 13.82
N TRP A 165 23.30 10.07 13.04
CA TRP A 165 24.57 10.64 13.44
C TRP A 165 24.94 11.81 12.51
N ASN A 166 24.93 13.02 13.03
CA ASN A 166 25.38 14.22 12.33
C ASN A 166 26.91 14.31 12.44
N VAL A 167 27.65 13.67 11.52
CA VAL A 167 29.12 13.65 11.51
C VAL A 167 29.68 15.06 11.38
N THR A 168 29.07 15.84 10.50
CA THR A 168 29.32 17.27 10.33
C THR A 168 28.01 18.02 10.17
N LYS A 169 28.05 19.35 10.05
CA LYS A 169 26.85 20.15 9.73
C LYS A 169 26.24 19.79 8.36
N LYS A 170 27.03 19.18 7.45
CA LYS A 170 26.60 18.87 6.09
C LYS A 170 26.42 17.38 5.84
N PHE A 171 27.02 16.51 6.65
CA PHE A 171 27.02 15.07 6.41
C PHE A 171 26.47 14.30 7.61
N ARG A 172 25.54 13.39 7.36
CA ARG A 172 24.87 12.58 8.36
C ARG A 172 24.63 11.15 7.88
N PHE A 173 24.77 10.20 8.82
CA PHE A 173 24.33 8.83 8.66
C PHE A 173 22.99 8.61 9.33
N LYS A 174 22.22 7.67 8.78
CA LYS A 174 20.91 7.22 9.31
C LYS A 174 20.90 5.70 9.33
N LEU A 175 20.31 5.14 10.37
CA LEU A 175 20.09 3.71 10.52
C LEU A 175 18.66 3.49 11.01
N ALA A 176 17.96 2.53 10.43
CA ALA A 176 16.71 2.03 10.97
C ALA A 176 16.68 0.51 10.83
N SER A 177 16.29 -0.17 11.90
CA SER A 177 16.09 -1.61 11.92
C SER A 177 14.90 -1.94 12.81
N GLY A 178 14.13 -2.97 12.47
CA GLY A 178 12.99 -3.36 13.28
C GLY A 178 12.32 -4.63 12.82
N MET A 179 11.61 -5.23 13.77
CA MET A 179 10.71 -6.36 13.56
C MET A 179 9.26 -5.86 13.54
N TYR A 180 8.44 -6.47 12.69
CA TYR A 180 7.03 -6.10 12.48
C TYR A 180 6.20 -7.35 12.28
N SER A 181 4.95 -7.31 12.72
CA SER A 181 3.97 -8.37 12.51
C SER A 181 2.64 -7.82 12.06
N GLN A 182 1.83 -8.64 11.37
CA GLN A 182 0.47 -8.31 10.94
C GLN A 182 -0.34 -9.55 10.58
N THR A 183 -1.68 -9.43 10.59
CA THR A 183 -2.61 -10.51 10.23
C THR A 183 -3.44 -10.21 8.97
N PHE A 184 -3.40 -9.00 8.44
CA PHE A 184 -4.16 -8.65 7.25
C PHE A 184 -3.54 -9.19 5.97
N LEU A 185 -4.39 -9.68 5.05
CA LEU A 185 -4.02 -10.08 3.70
C LEU A 185 -4.90 -9.37 2.68
N ASP A 186 -4.36 -9.20 1.49
CA ASP A 186 -5.14 -8.88 0.31
C ASP A 186 -5.34 -10.15 -0.54
N THR A 187 -6.44 -10.19 -1.27
CA THR A 187 -6.80 -11.32 -2.13
C THR A 187 -6.49 -11.04 -3.60
N LYS A 188 -5.54 -10.15 -3.87
CA LYS A 188 -5.10 -9.85 -5.24
C LYS A 188 -4.45 -11.06 -5.89
N SER A 189 -4.77 -11.28 -7.16
CA SER A 189 -4.09 -12.27 -7.96
C SER A 189 -2.69 -11.77 -8.33
N ASP A 190 -1.66 -12.55 -8.03
CA ASP A 190 -0.30 -12.27 -8.53
C ASP A 190 -0.12 -12.54 -10.03
N ARG A 191 -1.11 -13.14 -10.68
CA ARG A 191 -1.07 -13.48 -12.12
C ARG A 191 -1.45 -12.30 -13.01
N ASP A 192 -2.32 -11.42 -12.50
CA ASP A 192 -2.85 -10.29 -13.25
C ASP A 192 -2.20 -8.99 -12.85
N ILE A 193 -1.94 -8.15 -13.85
CA ILE A 193 -1.23 -6.89 -13.69
C ILE A 193 -2.13 -5.85 -13.05
N VAL A 194 -3.40 -5.85 -13.43
CA VAL A 194 -4.42 -4.94 -12.92
C VAL A 194 -5.47 -5.74 -12.18
N ASN A 195 -5.48 -5.61 -10.88
CA ASN A 195 -6.53 -6.09 -10.01
C ASN A 195 -7.37 -4.89 -9.59
N LEU A 196 -8.52 -4.70 -10.23
CA LEU A 196 -9.45 -3.62 -9.89
C LEU A 196 -10.14 -3.90 -8.55
N PHE A 197 -10.48 -5.14 -8.30
CA PHE A 197 -11.05 -5.58 -7.03
C PHE A 197 -9.95 -6.00 -6.05
N THR A 198 -10.07 -5.58 -4.80
CA THR A 198 -9.21 -6.01 -3.69
C THR A 198 -10.09 -6.53 -2.57
N GLY A 199 -10.09 -7.82 -2.34
CA GLY A 199 -10.66 -8.42 -1.14
C GLY A 199 -9.69 -8.26 0.01
N TYR A 200 -10.22 -8.00 1.21
CA TYR A 200 -9.47 -7.96 2.45
C TYR A 200 -9.90 -9.12 3.33
N LEU A 201 -8.94 -9.85 3.84
CA LEU A 201 -9.13 -10.94 4.79
C LEU A 201 -8.21 -10.74 5.99
N THR A 202 -8.58 -11.37 7.07
CA THR A 202 -7.74 -11.49 8.25
C THR A 202 -7.39 -12.96 8.45
N VAL A 203 -6.16 -13.24 8.83
CA VAL A 203 -5.78 -14.59 9.23
C VAL A 203 -6.50 -14.95 10.52
N THR A 204 -7.27 -16.03 10.48
CA THR A 204 -7.99 -16.62 11.61
C THR A 204 -7.68 -18.11 11.68
N PRO A 205 -7.92 -18.79 12.84
CA PRO A 205 -7.72 -20.24 12.96
C PRO A 205 -8.56 -21.06 11.97
N ASP A 206 -9.72 -20.52 11.57
CA ASP A 206 -10.68 -21.19 10.67
C ASP A 206 -10.34 -21.00 9.19
N LEU A 207 -9.37 -20.13 8.88
CA LEU A 207 -8.96 -19.91 7.50
C LEU A 207 -8.26 -21.16 6.95
N ASN A 208 -8.72 -21.67 5.80
CA ASN A 208 -8.20 -22.90 5.20
C ASN A 208 -6.79 -22.71 4.60
N ILE A 209 -5.78 -22.61 5.47
CA ILE A 209 -4.35 -22.40 5.15
C ILE A 209 -3.60 -23.74 5.26
N VAL A 210 -2.50 -23.88 4.51
CA VAL A 210 -1.56 -24.98 4.66
C VAL A 210 -0.96 -25.03 6.07
N ASP A 211 -0.74 -26.22 6.61
CA ASP A 211 -0.17 -26.44 7.94
C ASP A 211 1.35 -26.58 7.96
N SER A 212 1.95 -26.70 6.76
CA SER A 212 3.40 -26.82 6.59
C SER A 212 3.89 -26.05 5.38
N PHE A 213 5.14 -25.61 5.40
CA PHE A 213 5.82 -24.94 4.32
C PHE A 213 7.20 -25.57 4.09
N ARG A 214 7.43 -26.08 2.88
CA ARG A 214 8.67 -26.80 2.51
C ARG A 214 9.05 -27.90 3.51
N GLY A 215 8.04 -28.65 3.97
CA GLY A 215 8.21 -29.76 4.91
C GLY A 215 8.39 -29.35 6.38
N ASN A 216 8.36 -28.07 6.71
CA ASN A 216 8.42 -27.58 8.10
C ASN A 216 7.02 -27.16 8.56
N PRO A 217 6.59 -27.54 9.77
CA PRO A 217 5.30 -27.12 10.31
C PRO A 217 5.25 -25.60 10.52
N ILE A 218 4.08 -25.02 10.29
CA ILE A 218 3.82 -23.59 10.52
C ILE A 218 3.31 -23.44 11.95
N ASN A 219 4.09 -22.76 12.81
CA ASN A 219 3.74 -22.58 14.23
C ASN A 219 2.85 -21.35 14.47
N SER A 220 2.86 -20.38 13.57
CA SER A 220 2.02 -19.19 13.62
C SER A 220 1.73 -18.69 12.19
N TYR A 221 0.52 -18.25 11.97
CA TYR A 221 0.09 -17.67 10.70
C TYR A 221 0.23 -16.14 10.65
N VAL A 222 0.70 -15.53 11.73
CA VAL A 222 1.02 -14.10 11.73
C VAL A 222 2.16 -13.83 10.79
N GLN A 223 1.96 -12.91 9.85
CA GLN A 223 2.98 -12.47 8.92
C GLN A 223 4.00 -11.62 9.66
N THR A 224 5.28 -11.88 9.44
CA THR A 224 6.37 -11.14 10.08
C THR A 224 7.32 -10.54 9.06
N SER A 225 7.95 -9.42 9.42
CA SER A 225 8.94 -8.77 8.57
C SER A 225 10.08 -8.19 9.41
N ASN A 226 11.33 -8.39 8.93
CA ASN A 226 12.51 -7.75 9.49
C ASN A 226 13.03 -6.72 8.49
N HIS A 227 13.25 -5.49 8.94
CA HIS A 227 13.76 -4.40 8.12
C HIS A 227 15.13 -3.97 8.60
N PHE A 228 16.02 -3.71 7.66
CA PHE A 228 17.30 -3.04 7.87
C PHE A 228 17.47 -1.96 6.80
N ILE A 229 17.68 -0.72 7.23
CA ILE A 229 17.81 0.44 6.37
C ILE A 229 19.03 1.23 6.82
N PHE A 230 19.93 1.54 5.89
CA PHE A 230 21.08 2.39 6.14
C PHE A 230 21.09 3.54 5.13
N GLY A 231 21.23 4.76 5.62
CA GLY A 231 21.22 5.97 4.80
C GLY A 231 22.40 6.89 5.05
N ALA A 232 22.77 7.61 4.02
CA ALA A 232 23.72 8.71 4.07
C ALA A 232 23.12 9.95 3.42
N GLU A 233 23.20 11.09 4.08
CA GLU A 233 22.66 12.35 3.61
C GLU A 233 23.78 13.40 3.60
N TYR A 234 23.91 14.13 2.48
CA TYR A 234 24.97 15.11 2.27
C TYR A 234 24.44 16.41 1.66
N ASP A 235 24.62 17.51 2.37
CA ASP A 235 24.38 18.86 1.86
C ASP A 235 25.61 19.33 1.07
N ILE A 236 25.68 19.01 -0.24
CA ILE A 236 26.82 19.29 -1.11
C ILE A 236 27.09 20.79 -1.15
N LEU A 237 26.03 21.58 -1.37
CA LEU A 237 25.99 23.03 -1.32
C LEU A 237 24.83 23.49 -0.43
N ARG A 238 24.74 24.79 -0.15
CA ARG A 238 23.69 25.35 0.71
C ARG A 238 22.27 24.94 0.30
N ASN A 239 22.04 24.79 -1.01
CA ASN A 239 20.73 24.54 -1.61
C ASN A 239 20.64 23.14 -2.27
N PHE A 240 21.64 22.27 -2.06
CA PHE A 240 21.76 21.01 -2.78
C PHE A 240 21.95 19.86 -1.79
N ASN A 241 20.93 19.01 -1.67
CA ASN A 241 20.91 17.87 -0.77
C ASN A 241 20.87 16.55 -1.56
N LEU A 242 21.74 15.64 -1.20
CA LEU A 242 21.78 14.25 -1.68
C LEU A 242 21.47 13.31 -0.52
N ASN A 243 20.50 12.44 -0.69
CA ASN A 243 20.18 11.35 0.24
C ASN A 243 20.28 10.01 -0.50
N VAL A 244 20.99 9.07 0.09
CA VAL A 244 21.10 7.69 -0.42
C VAL A 244 20.69 6.75 0.69
N GLU A 245 19.76 5.83 0.40
CA GLU A 245 19.28 4.84 1.35
C GLU A 245 19.37 3.43 0.75
N LEU A 246 19.99 2.52 1.47
CA LEU A 246 20.06 1.10 1.15
C LEU A 246 19.09 0.38 2.07
N TYR A 247 18.31 -0.56 1.55
CA TYR A 247 17.40 -1.34 2.37
C TYR A 247 17.48 -2.83 2.05
N TYR A 248 17.28 -3.62 3.11
CA TYR A 248 17.09 -5.06 3.04
C TYR A 248 15.95 -5.46 3.97
N LYS A 249 14.98 -6.19 3.45
CA LYS A 249 13.80 -6.65 4.18
C LYS A 249 13.59 -8.13 3.93
N THR A 250 13.31 -8.88 4.99
CA THR A 250 12.85 -10.26 4.90
C THR A 250 11.43 -10.36 5.44
N MET A 251 10.64 -11.20 4.83
CA MET A 251 9.25 -11.44 5.20
C MET A 251 9.03 -12.94 5.33
N SER A 252 8.27 -13.32 6.34
CA SER A 252 7.95 -14.73 6.61
C SER A 252 6.45 -14.90 6.84
N ASN A 253 5.94 -16.08 6.55
CA ASN A 253 4.53 -16.45 6.69
C ASN A 253 3.58 -15.55 5.90
N LEU A 254 3.99 -15.07 4.73
CA LEU A 254 3.13 -14.27 3.88
C LEU A 254 2.04 -15.17 3.30
N THR A 255 0.82 -14.99 3.76
CA THR A 255 -0.32 -15.75 3.28
C THR A 255 -0.77 -15.24 1.91
N SER A 256 -1.01 -16.13 0.99
CA SER A 256 -1.52 -15.83 -0.36
C SER A 256 -2.53 -16.89 -0.82
N ILE A 257 -3.35 -16.52 -1.82
CA ILE A 257 -4.27 -17.47 -2.46
C ILE A 257 -3.45 -18.62 -3.08
N ASN A 258 -3.87 -19.85 -2.81
CA ASN A 258 -3.22 -21.01 -3.36
C ASN A 258 -3.52 -21.17 -4.85
N ARG A 259 -2.51 -20.97 -5.67
CA ARG A 259 -2.56 -21.06 -7.13
C ARG A 259 -2.35 -22.48 -7.65
N ASP A 260 -1.87 -23.37 -6.80
CA ASP A 260 -1.49 -24.75 -7.13
C ASP A 260 -2.54 -25.76 -6.64
N LYS A 261 -3.69 -25.27 -6.13
CA LYS A 261 -4.81 -26.10 -5.69
C LYS A 261 -5.39 -26.90 -6.84
N LEU A 262 -5.42 -28.21 -6.69
CA LEU A 262 -5.96 -29.19 -7.66
C LEU A 262 -7.15 -29.97 -7.12
N TYR A 263 -7.22 -30.14 -5.80
CA TYR A 263 -8.20 -31.01 -5.13
C TYR A 263 -9.08 -30.22 -4.18
N ALA A 264 -10.29 -30.68 -3.93
CA ALA A 264 -11.12 -30.23 -2.84
C ALA A 264 -10.45 -30.59 -1.50
N ASP A 265 -10.65 -29.77 -0.47
CA ASP A 265 -10.18 -30.08 0.89
C ASP A 265 -11.25 -30.86 1.64
N ASP A 266 -11.39 -32.13 1.31
CA ASP A 266 -12.38 -33.09 1.82
C ASP A 266 -11.73 -34.39 2.29
N GLN A 267 -12.52 -35.33 2.77
CA GLN A 267 -12.06 -36.63 3.27
C GLN A 267 -11.46 -37.53 2.17
N GLU A 268 -11.90 -37.37 0.93
CA GLU A 268 -11.41 -38.16 -0.21
C GLU A 268 -9.96 -37.81 -0.57
N HIS A 269 -9.62 -36.53 -0.36
CA HIS A 269 -8.30 -36.01 -0.74
C HIS A 269 -7.39 -35.73 0.45
N ILE A 270 -7.74 -36.19 1.67
CA ILE A 270 -6.97 -35.89 2.89
C ILE A 270 -5.51 -36.32 2.82
N GLU A 271 -5.20 -37.38 2.08
CA GLU A 271 -3.84 -37.89 1.86
C GLU A 271 -3.02 -37.05 0.86
N LYS A 272 -3.67 -36.12 0.15
CA LYS A 272 -2.95 -35.23 -0.76
C LYS A 272 -2.23 -34.13 0.02
N PRO A 273 -1.06 -33.67 -0.45
CA PRO A 273 -0.33 -32.58 0.18
C PRO A 273 -1.20 -31.32 0.35
N GLY A 274 -1.05 -30.61 1.47
CA GLY A 274 -1.84 -29.42 1.80
C GLY A 274 -1.79 -28.36 0.72
N TYR A 275 -0.62 -28.11 0.11
CA TYR A 275 -0.48 -27.13 -0.96
C TYR A 275 -1.25 -27.46 -2.27
N LEU A 276 -1.78 -28.69 -2.42
CA LEU A 276 -2.63 -29.07 -3.56
C LEU A 276 -4.13 -29.03 -3.24
N ARG A 277 -4.55 -28.84 -1.98
CA ARG A 277 -5.95 -28.88 -1.57
C ARG A 277 -6.43 -27.67 -0.76
N LYS A 278 -5.57 -27.03 0.02
CA LYS A 278 -5.92 -25.86 0.83
C LYS A 278 -6.20 -24.62 -0.02
N GLU A 279 -7.02 -23.67 0.49
CA GLU A 279 -7.36 -22.43 -0.22
C GLU A 279 -6.22 -21.42 -0.20
N TYR A 280 -5.45 -21.41 0.89
CA TYR A 280 -4.37 -20.45 1.09
C TYR A 280 -3.05 -21.18 1.33
N THR A 281 -1.99 -20.59 0.82
CA THR A 281 -0.60 -21.04 1.01
C THR A 281 0.20 -19.96 1.74
N VAL A 282 1.36 -20.39 2.25
CA VAL A 282 2.31 -19.49 2.91
C VAL A 282 3.55 -19.35 2.04
N GLU A 283 4.11 -18.17 1.99
CA GLU A 283 5.31 -17.83 1.24
C GLU A 283 6.27 -17.01 2.11
N ASN A 284 7.56 -17.07 1.77
CA ASN A 284 8.55 -16.12 2.29
C ASN A 284 8.84 -15.04 1.26
N GLY A 285 9.41 -13.94 1.70
CA GLY A 285 9.74 -12.82 0.82
C GLY A 285 11.06 -12.15 1.17
N LYS A 286 11.66 -11.53 0.17
CA LYS A 286 12.84 -10.66 0.32
C LYS A 286 12.66 -9.43 -0.54
N ALA A 287 12.98 -8.26 0.01
CA ALA A 287 13.03 -7.01 -0.75
C ALA A 287 14.32 -6.27 -0.42
N TYR A 288 15.04 -5.84 -1.43
CA TYR A 288 16.26 -5.07 -1.25
C TYR A 288 16.48 -4.08 -2.39
N GLY A 289 17.20 -3.02 -2.09
CA GLY A 289 17.44 -1.98 -3.08
C GLY A 289 18.18 -0.78 -2.54
N ALA A 290 18.24 0.24 -3.40
CA ALA A 290 18.86 1.52 -3.12
C ALA A 290 17.97 2.65 -3.66
N ASP A 291 17.73 3.64 -2.83
CA ASP A 291 17.00 4.85 -3.17
C ASP A 291 17.96 6.05 -3.16
N PHE A 292 17.94 6.84 -4.23
CA PHE A 292 18.73 8.05 -4.40
C PHE A 292 17.77 9.22 -4.53
N SER A 293 17.89 10.22 -3.67
CA SER A 293 17.12 11.45 -3.74
C SER A 293 18.02 12.64 -3.84
N LEU A 294 17.85 13.43 -4.89
CA LEU A 294 18.57 14.64 -5.16
C LEU A 294 17.60 15.81 -5.12
N LYS A 295 17.87 16.79 -4.26
CA LYS A 295 17.06 17.98 -4.11
C LYS A 295 17.91 19.24 -4.26
N TYR A 296 17.43 20.14 -5.10
CA TYR A 296 17.95 21.51 -5.22
C TYR A 296 16.83 22.51 -5.00
N ASP A 297 17.06 23.54 -4.18
CA ASP A 297 16.07 24.55 -3.85
C ASP A 297 16.76 25.89 -3.55
N ASP A 298 16.70 26.84 -4.48
CA ASP A 298 17.21 28.21 -4.29
C ASP A 298 16.08 29.24 -4.04
N GLY A 299 14.85 28.75 -3.88
CA GLY A 299 13.66 29.55 -3.67
C GLY A 299 13.01 30.05 -4.96
N ARG A 300 13.64 29.89 -6.14
CA ARG A 300 13.06 30.12 -7.46
C ARG A 300 12.98 28.83 -8.28
N LEU A 301 14.07 28.09 -8.29
CA LEU A 301 14.18 26.80 -8.95
C LEU A 301 14.17 25.71 -7.89
N TYR A 302 13.18 24.84 -7.96
CA TYR A 302 13.09 23.62 -7.18
C TYR A 302 13.25 22.44 -8.12
N VAL A 303 14.24 21.60 -7.86
CA VAL A 303 14.45 20.33 -8.59
C VAL A 303 14.48 19.20 -7.57
N TRP A 304 13.65 18.21 -7.77
CA TRP A 304 13.66 17.00 -6.96
C TRP A 304 13.65 15.77 -7.86
N THR A 305 14.69 14.99 -7.77
CA THR A 305 14.86 13.75 -8.52
C THR A 305 14.98 12.60 -7.55
N ILE A 306 14.19 11.56 -7.75
CA ILE A 306 14.28 10.29 -7.03
C ILE A 306 14.56 9.19 -8.03
N TYR A 307 15.55 8.37 -7.75
CA TYR A 307 15.80 7.12 -8.45
C TYR A 307 15.80 5.97 -7.46
N SER A 308 14.96 4.97 -7.71
CA SER A 308 14.88 3.74 -6.92
C SER A 308 15.31 2.55 -7.78
N LEU A 309 16.24 1.78 -7.26
CA LEU A 309 16.63 0.47 -7.77
C LEU A 309 16.21 -0.58 -6.75
N GLY A 310 15.21 -1.39 -7.09
CA GLY A 310 14.64 -2.35 -6.14
C GLY A 310 14.51 -3.75 -6.72
N LYS A 311 14.48 -4.76 -5.86
CA LYS A 311 14.12 -6.13 -6.19
C LYS A 311 13.28 -6.74 -5.09
N VAL A 312 12.17 -7.34 -5.49
CA VAL A 312 11.30 -8.13 -4.60
C VAL A 312 11.26 -9.55 -5.12
N ILE A 313 11.35 -10.51 -4.21
CA ILE A 313 11.30 -11.94 -4.49
C ILE A 313 10.30 -12.56 -3.52
N ARG A 314 9.44 -13.44 -4.02
CA ARG A 314 8.57 -14.33 -3.26
C ARG A 314 9.06 -15.77 -3.44
N GLU A 315 9.08 -16.52 -2.37
CA GLU A 315 9.50 -17.91 -2.31
C GLU A 315 8.30 -18.75 -1.83
N GLY A 316 7.55 -19.32 -2.77
CA GLY A 316 6.44 -20.23 -2.51
C GLY A 316 6.89 -21.68 -2.36
N GLU A 317 5.95 -22.61 -2.20
CA GLU A 317 6.22 -24.04 -2.08
C GLU A 317 6.90 -24.58 -3.34
N MET A 318 6.33 -24.30 -4.52
CA MET A 318 6.76 -24.88 -5.79
C MET A 318 7.73 -24.00 -6.56
N GLN A 319 7.70 -22.67 -6.37
CA GLN A 319 8.48 -21.76 -7.21
C GLN A 319 8.88 -20.48 -6.48
N THR A 320 9.95 -19.88 -7.01
CA THR A 320 10.44 -18.55 -6.60
C THR A 320 10.17 -17.58 -7.74
N TYR A 321 9.53 -16.44 -7.44
CA TYR A 321 9.09 -15.50 -8.46
C TYR A 321 9.19 -14.04 -8.01
N ALA A 322 9.11 -13.10 -8.95
CA ALA A 322 8.94 -11.69 -8.69
C ALA A 322 7.44 -11.37 -8.61
N PRO A 323 6.91 -10.76 -7.53
CA PRO A 323 5.50 -10.39 -7.46
C PRO A 323 5.15 -9.33 -8.50
N HIS A 324 3.86 -9.20 -8.85
CA HIS A 324 3.37 -8.33 -9.92
C HIS A 324 3.76 -6.85 -9.72
N TYR A 325 4.07 -6.42 -8.50
CA TYR A 325 4.49 -5.05 -8.17
C TYR A 325 6.02 -4.85 -8.13
N ASP A 326 6.85 -5.86 -8.45
CA ASP A 326 8.31 -5.73 -8.53
C ASP A 326 8.70 -4.80 -9.69
N ARG A 327 9.10 -3.58 -9.37
CA ARG A 327 9.59 -2.61 -10.34
C ARG A 327 11.09 -2.38 -10.13
N ARG A 328 11.90 -2.80 -11.11
CA ARG A 328 13.36 -2.75 -10.98
C ARG A 328 13.91 -1.33 -10.92
N HIS A 329 13.47 -0.48 -11.82
CA HIS A 329 13.90 0.91 -11.93
C HIS A 329 12.68 1.82 -11.85
N ASN A 330 12.75 2.82 -10.99
CA ASN A 330 11.73 3.86 -10.88
C ASN A 330 12.44 5.22 -10.78
N VAL A 331 12.09 6.16 -11.66
CA VAL A 331 12.62 7.52 -11.67
C VAL A 331 11.48 8.52 -11.62
N ASN A 332 11.58 9.48 -10.73
CA ASN A 332 10.66 10.60 -10.65
C ASN A 332 11.46 11.89 -10.65
N VAL A 333 11.12 12.80 -11.56
CA VAL A 333 11.73 14.12 -11.67
C VAL A 333 10.62 15.16 -11.54
N LEU A 334 10.80 16.10 -10.63
CA LEU A 334 9.94 17.26 -10.46
C LEU A 334 10.81 18.52 -10.56
N ILE A 335 10.41 19.43 -11.44
CA ILE A 335 11.05 20.73 -11.61
C ILE A 335 9.97 21.79 -11.49
N ASN A 336 10.12 22.72 -10.55
CA ASN A 336 9.26 23.89 -10.42
C ASN A 336 10.14 25.15 -10.57
N TYR A 337 9.71 26.04 -11.43
CA TYR A 337 10.43 27.30 -11.66
C TYR A 337 9.49 28.49 -11.51
N GLN A 338 9.79 29.37 -10.56
CA GLN A 338 9.05 30.59 -10.32
C GLN A 338 9.67 31.77 -11.07
N MET A 339 8.91 32.38 -11.95
CA MET A 339 9.32 33.48 -12.83
C MET A 339 8.81 34.84 -12.33
N GLY A 340 9.51 35.88 -12.77
CA GLY A 340 9.16 37.26 -12.43
C GLY A 340 9.73 37.70 -11.07
N GLN A 341 9.63 39.00 -10.81
CA GLN A 341 10.08 39.59 -9.53
C GLN A 341 9.10 39.24 -8.40
N SER A 342 7.82 39.21 -8.69
CA SER A 342 6.73 38.84 -7.78
C SER A 342 6.57 37.34 -7.57
N ARG A 343 7.28 36.51 -8.35
CA ARG A 343 7.16 35.02 -8.32
C ARG A 343 5.72 34.52 -8.50
N ASP A 344 4.96 35.24 -9.25
CA ASP A 344 3.54 35.02 -9.49
C ASP A 344 3.22 34.09 -10.68
N PHE A 345 4.27 33.73 -11.44
CA PHE A 345 4.18 32.74 -12.51
C PHE A 345 5.09 31.56 -12.22
N GLU A 346 4.52 30.34 -12.25
CA GLU A 346 5.22 29.09 -11.97
C GLU A 346 5.03 28.10 -13.11
N ILE A 347 6.12 27.49 -13.55
CA ILE A 347 6.09 26.34 -14.46
C ILE A 347 6.52 25.12 -13.68
N SER A 348 5.71 24.06 -13.77
CA SER A 348 6.03 22.75 -13.20
C SER A 348 6.18 21.71 -14.29
N VAL A 349 7.24 20.92 -14.21
CA VAL A 349 7.50 19.78 -15.09
C VAL A 349 7.65 18.54 -14.23
N ARG A 350 6.87 17.51 -14.53
CA ARG A 350 6.96 16.20 -13.87
C ARG A 350 7.25 15.13 -14.91
N TRP A 351 8.31 14.37 -14.70
CA TRP A 351 8.59 13.20 -15.50
C TRP A 351 8.71 11.97 -14.64
N ASN A 352 8.01 10.91 -15.05
CA ASN A 352 8.01 9.63 -14.36
C ASN A 352 8.48 8.55 -15.33
N TYR A 353 9.34 7.65 -14.86
CA TYR A 353 9.76 6.45 -15.56
C TYR A 353 9.68 5.26 -14.62
N GLY A 354 9.22 4.13 -15.13
CA GLY A 354 9.22 2.86 -14.41
C GLY A 354 9.49 1.70 -15.35
N SER A 355 10.40 0.81 -14.98
CA SER A 355 10.56 -0.45 -15.69
C SER A 355 9.27 -1.29 -15.61
N GLY A 356 9.05 -2.13 -16.62
CA GLY A 356 7.84 -2.94 -16.74
C GLY A 356 7.60 -3.84 -15.52
N PHE A 357 6.36 -3.96 -15.11
CA PHE A 357 5.93 -4.89 -14.08
C PHE A 357 6.00 -6.34 -14.56
N PRO A 358 6.30 -7.31 -13.67
CA PRO A 358 6.18 -8.72 -13.98
C PRO A 358 4.73 -9.12 -14.27
N TYR A 359 4.56 -10.09 -15.14
CA TYR A 359 3.26 -10.73 -15.39
C TYR A 359 3.45 -12.20 -15.82
N SER A 360 2.42 -13.01 -15.57
CA SER A 360 2.37 -14.39 -16.03
C SER A 360 1.88 -14.42 -17.48
N PRO A 361 2.66 -14.95 -18.46
CA PRO A 361 2.20 -15.03 -19.84
C PRO A 361 1.04 -16.02 -19.99
N THR A 362 0.23 -15.83 -21.01
CA THR A 362 -0.73 -16.85 -21.45
C THR A 362 0.04 -17.97 -22.16
N ALA A 363 -0.07 -19.19 -21.67
CA ALA A 363 0.50 -20.37 -22.31
C ALA A 363 -0.46 -20.95 -23.36
N SER A 364 -1.76 -21.00 -23.02
CA SER A 364 -2.82 -21.52 -23.87
C SER A 364 -4.16 -20.94 -23.45
N MET A 365 -5.17 -21.15 -24.26
CA MET A 365 -6.57 -20.90 -23.92
C MET A 365 -7.34 -22.21 -24.14
N VAL A 366 -8.25 -22.50 -23.22
CA VAL A 366 -9.14 -23.64 -23.30
C VAL A 366 -10.57 -23.21 -23.09
N GLU A 367 -11.48 -23.93 -23.67
CA GLU A 367 -12.89 -23.75 -23.43
C GLU A 367 -13.27 -24.40 -22.09
N MET A 368 -13.90 -23.67 -21.23
CA MET A 368 -14.42 -24.14 -19.95
C MET A 368 -15.84 -24.70 -20.20
N LEU A 369 -15.94 -26.01 -20.37
CA LEU A 369 -17.20 -26.68 -20.54
C LEU A 369 -17.90 -26.87 -19.19
N ASP A 370 -19.17 -26.56 -19.13
CA ASP A 370 -20.00 -26.80 -17.95
C ASP A 370 -20.74 -28.13 -18.07
N PHE A 371 -20.36 -29.09 -17.23
CA PHE A 371 -21.00 -30.40 -17.12
C PHE A 371 -21.96 -30.54 -15.95
N SER A 372 -22.34 -29.43 -15.30
CA SER A 372 -23.21 -29.42 -14.10
C SER A 372 -24.57 -30.10 -14.34
N ASN A 373 -25.06 -30.10 -15.59
CA ASN A 373 -26.30 -30.76 -16.00
C ASN A 373 -26.09 -32.15 -16.65
N GLY A 374 -24.88 -32.69 -16.52
CA GLY A 374 -24.52 -34.01 -17.07
C GLY A 374 -24.04 -33.97 -18.54
N ILE A 375 -23.67 -35.13 -19.06
CA ILE A 375 -23.11 -35.29 -20.41
C ILE A 375 -24.11 -34.98 -21.53
N ASN A 376 -25.40 -35.02 -21.23
CA ASN A 376 -26.47 -34.67 -22.19
C ASN A 376 -26.78 -33.17 -22.25
N SER A 377 -26.02 -32.34 -21.58
CA SER A 377 -26.09 -30.89 -21.74
C SER A 377 -25.59 -30.48 -23.14
N ASP A 378 -26.04 -29.32 -23.63
CA ASP A 378 -25.78 -28.86 -25.01
C ASP A 378 -24.32 -28.40 -25.24
N PHE A 379 -23.33 -29.00 -24.53
CA PHE A 379 -21.91 -28.62 -24.63
C PHE A 379 -21.34 -28.78 -26.04
N ILE A 380 -22.00 -29.62 -26.90
CA ILE A 380 -21.59 -29.81 -28.30
C ILE A 380 -22.08 -28.67 -29.20
N SER A 381 -23.19 -28.02 -28.83
CA SER A 381 -23.85 -26.97 -29.61
C SER A 381 -23.64 -25.55 -29.06
N GLN A 382 -23.16 -25.43 -27.84
CA GLN A 382 -22.86 -24.16 -27.19
C GLN A 382 -21.36 -24.03 -26.96
N ASN A 383 -20.78 -22.92 -27.45
CA ASN A 383 -19.40 -22.59 -27.13
C ASN A 383 -19.29 -22.28 -25.64
N GLY A 384 -18.38 -22.90 -24.93
CA GLY A 384 -18.04 -22.59 -23.55
C GLY A 384 -17.30 -21.26 -23.45
N THR A 385 -17.19 -20.76 -22.23
CA THR A 385 -16.39 -19.57 -21.93
C THR A 385 -14.91 -19.89 -22.03
N LEU A 386 -14.15 -19.12 -22.82
CA LEU A 386 -12.71 -19.27 -22.88
C LEU A 386 -12.07 -18.90 -21.53
N THR A 387 -11.20 -19.78 -21.06
CA THR A 387 -10.35 -19.51 -19.88
C THR A 387 -8.86 -19.58 -20.27
N THR A 388 -8.03 -18.90 -19.50
CA THR A 388 -6.60 -18.79 -19.76
C THR A 388 -5.82 -19.82 -18.96
N ILE A 389 -4.99 -20.61 -19.63
CA ILE A 389 -3.92 -21.36 -18.98
C ILE A 389 -2.70 -20.46 -18.91
N TYR A 390 -2.23 -20.22 -17.70
CA TYR A 390 -1.07 -19.37 -17.45
C TYR A 390 0.23 -20.17 -17.61
N GLY A 391 1.25 -19.52 -18.15
CA GLY A 391 2.64 -20.00 -18.09
C GLY A 391 3.26 -19.71 -16.71
N ASP A 392 4.59 -19.78 -16.66
CA ASP A 392 5.35 -19.57 -15.42
C ASP A 392 4.99 -18.22 -14.76
N LEU A 393 4.80 -18.26 -13.45
CA LEU A 393 4.34 -17.13 -12.68
C LEU A 393 5.30 -15.93 -12.82
N ASN A 394 4.76 -14.82 -13.32
CA ASN A 394 5.46 -13.53 -13.45
C ASN A 394 6.82 -13.60 -14.18
N SER A 395 6.94 -14.55 -15.13
CA SER A 395 8.19 -14.81 -15.87
C SER A 395 8.51 -13.76 -16.95
N LYS A 396 7.54 -12.93 -17.33
CA LYS A 396 7.69 -11.88 -18.34
C LYS A 396 7.47 -10.50 -17.71
N ARG A 397 7.91 -9.46 -18.42
CA ARG A 397 7.72 -8.05 -18.00
C ARG A 397 7.00 -7.26 -19.07
N LEU A 398 6.15 -6.35 -18.61
CA LEU A 398 5.47 -5.37 -19.45
C LEU A 398 6.46 -4.37 -20.06
N PRO A 399 6.05 -3.63 -21.09
CA PRO A 399 6.77 -2.46 -21.57
C PRO A 399 7.00 -1.43 -20.47
N ASN A 400 8.13 -0.71 -20.58
CA ASN A 400 8.43 0.36 -19.63
C ASN A 400 7.38 1.48 -19.71
N TYR A 401 7.01 1.99 -18.56
CA TYR A 401 6.14 3.15 -18.40
C TYR A 401 6.96 4.42 -18.35
N HIS A 402 6.54 5.47 -19.06
CA HIS A 402 7.02 6.84 -18.78
C HIS A 402 5.98 7.89 -19.22
N ARG A 403 5.95 9.00 -18.51
CA ARG A 403 5.02 10.10 -18.74
C ARG A 403 5.65 11.44 -18.39
N LEU A 404 5.38 12.42 -19.22
CA LEU A 404 5.74 13.82 -19.00
C LEU A 404 4.46 14.65 -18.82
N ASP A 405 4.37 15.37 -17.71
CA ASP A 405 3.29 16.30 -17.40
C ASP A 405 3.90 17.70 -17.24
N ILE A 406 3.24 18.72 -17.78
CA ILE A 406 3.65 20.11 -17.67
C ILE A 406 2.47 20.93 -17.20
N SER A 407 2.72 21.84 -16.25
CA SER A 407 1.73 22.82 -15.84
C SER A 407 2.32 24.22 -15.73
N ALA A 408 1.47 25.23 -15.99
CA ALA A 408 1.77 26.63 -15.82
C ALA A 408 0.71 27.27 -14.94
N LYS A 409 1.14 27.88 -13.86
CA LYS A 409 0.26 28.54 -12.87
C LYS A 409 0.57 30.04 -12.82
N LYS A 410 -0.47 30.86 -12.94
CA LYS A 410 -0.37 32.31 -12.76
C LYS A 410 -1.28 32.76 -11.63
N ARG A 411 -0.69 33.50 -10.71
CA ARG A 411 -1.39 34.15 -9.61
C ARG A 411 -1.60 35.63 -9.93
N PHE A 412 -2.80 36.10 -9.66
CA PHE A 412 -3.20 37.50 -9.77
C PHE A 412 -3.71 37.96 -8.40
N ASP A 413 -3.07 38.98 -7.84
CA ASP A 413 -3.56 39.60 -6.61
C ASP A 413 -4.65 40.64 -6.99
N ILE A 414 -5.92 40.35 -6.66
CA ILE A 414 -7.07 41.18 -6.95
C ILE A 414 -7.44 41.96 -5.68
N GLY A 415 -6.95 43.19 -5.61
CA GLY A 415 -7.15 44.04 -4.43
C GLY A 415 -6.33 43.58 -3.21
N LYS A 416 -6.80 43.93 -1.99
CA LYS A 416 -6.02 43.72 -0.78
C LYS A 416 -6.18 42.35 -0.11
N ARG A 417 -7.22 41.59 -0.50
CA ARG A 417 -7.59 40.32 0.18
C ARG A 417 -7.91 39.17 -0.75
N SER A 418 -8.02 39.42 -2.05
CA SER A 418 -8.47 38.39 -2.99
C SER A 418 -7.36 37.98 -3.93
N ILE A 419 -7.25 36.67 -4.17
CA ILE A 419 -6.25 36.05 -5.03
C ILE A 419 -6.97 35.19 -6.06
N LEU A 420 -6.64 35.41 -7.33
CA LEU A 420 -7.07 34.53 -8.44
C LEU A 420 -5.86 33.73 -8.92
N GLU A 421 -5.95 32.42 -8.88
CA GLU A 421 -4.95 31.52 -9.46
C GLU A 421 -5.54 30.81 -10.68
N ILE A 422 -4.85 30.87 -11.80
CA ILE A 422 -5.16 30.13 -13.03
C ILE A 422 -4.06 29.09 -13.24
N ASN A 423 -4.44 27.83 -13.36
CA ASN A 423 -3.55 26.72 -13.60
C ASN A 423 -3.92 26.02 -14.92
N LEU A 424 -3.01 26.04 -15.89
CA LEU A 424 -3.10 25.27 -17.13
C LEU A 424 -2.18 24.06 -17.01
N SER A 425 -2.66 22.86 -17.29
CA SER A 425 -1.81 21.68 -17.25
C SER A 425 -2.09 20.75 -18.44
N VAL A 426 -1.07 20.03 -18.83
CA VAL A 426 -1.13 18.98 -19.84
C VAL A 426 -0.52 17.72 -19.27
N THR A 427 -1.33 16.69 -19.10
CA THR A 427 -0.91 15.35 -18.72
C THR A 427 -0.51 14.57 -19.96
N ASN A 428 0.57 13.78 -19.89
CA ASN A 428 1.10 12.97 -20.98
C ASN A 428 1.40 13.79 -22.26
N VAL A 429 2.24 14.81 -22.12
CA VAL A 429 2.54 15.82 -23.16
C VAL A 429 2.93 15.22 -24.51
N TYR A 430 3.68 14.11 -24.50
CA TYR A 430 4.12 13.44 -25.74
C TYR A 430 3.18 12.29 -26.16
N ASN A 431 1.97 12.22 -25.58
CA ASN A 431 0.92 11.28 -25.93
C ASN A 431 1.37 9.82 -26.04
N ARG A 432 2.18 9.37 -25.08
CA ARG A 432 2.63 7.99 -25.05
C ARG A 432 1.50 7.03 -24.68
N ASN A 433 1.36 5.97 -25.43
CA ASN A 433 0.48 4.85 -25.12
C ASN A 433 1.13 3.99 -24.03
N ASN A 434 0.88 4.32 -22.77
CA ASN A 434 1.30 3.52 -21.63
C ASN A 434 0.25 2.44 -21.37
N LEU A 435 0.70 1.18 -21.37
CA LEU A 435 -0.20 0.06 -21.13
C LEU A 435 -0.83 0.17 -19.73
N PHE A 436 -2.16 0.09 -19.69
CA PHE A 436 -2.92 -0.04 -18.45
C PHE A 436 -3.32 -1.49 -18.23
N TYR A 437 -3.98 -2.10 -19.21
CA TYR A 437 -4.56 -3.43 -19.12
C TYR A 437 -4.47 -4.15 -20.46
N TRP A 438 -4.33 -5.46 -20.43
CA TRP A 438 -4.39 -6.33 -21.57
C TRP A 438 -5.48 -7.37 -21.35
N ASN A 439 -6.55 -7.31 -22.14
CA ASN A 439 -7.53 -8.37 -22.15
C ASN A 439 -6.95 -9.60 -22.86
N ARG A 440 -6.72 -10.66 -22.12
CA ARG A 440 -6.04 -11.88 -22.62
C ARG A 440 -6.88 -12.64 -23.63
N ILE A 441 -8.21 -12.65 -23.45
CA ILE A 441 -9.16 -13.40 -24.28
C ILE A 441 -9.37 -12.70 -25.62
N THR A 442 -9.66 -11.39 -25.59
CA THR A 442 -9.92 -10.62 -26.82
C THR A 442 -8.64 -10.08 -27.45
N SER A 443 -7.48 -10.24 -26.81
CA SER A 443 -6.19 -9.64 -27.20
C SER A 443 -6.25 -8.10 -27.36
N GLN A 444 -7.17 -7.46 -26.67
CA GLN A 444 -7.29 -6.00 -26.68
C GLN A 444 -6.36 -5.35 -25.69
N ARG A 445 -5.69 -4.32 -26.17
CA ARG A 445 -4.84 -3.44 -25.37
C ARG A 445 -5.64 -2.24 -24.91
N VAL A 446 -5.62 -1.95 -23.61
CA VAL A 446 -6.16 -0.74 -23.03
C VAL A 446 -5.00 0.10 -22.51
N ASP A 447 -4.88 1.32 -22.99
CA ASP A 447 -3.84 2.26 -22.58
C ASP A 447 -4.35 3.20 -21.50
N GLN A 448 -3.39 3.75 -20.73
CA GLN A 448 -3.66 4.81 -19.75
C GLN A 448 -4.01 6.11 -20.45
N LEU A 449 -4.28 7.16 -19.66
CA LEU A 449 -4.68 8.48 -20.15
C LEU A 449 -3.81 8.97 -21.33
N PRO A 450 -4.43 9.35 -22.47
CA PRO A 450 -3.76 10.01 -23.58
C PRO A 450 -3.30 11.43 -23.17
N ILE A 451 -2.85 12.21 -24.12
CA ILE A 451 -2.63 13.64 -23.87
C ILE A 451 -3.94 14.28 -23.40
N MET A 452 -3.88 14.93 -22.24
CA MET A 452 -5.08 15.51 -21.62
C MET A 452 -4.76 16.90 -21.07
N PRO A 453 -5.23 17.96 -21.72
CA PRO A 453 -5.17 19.30 -21.18
C PRO A 453 -6.24 19.51 -20.09
N SER A 454 -5.92 20.31 -19.08
CA SER A 454 -6.86 20.72 -18.06
C SER A 454 -6.65 22.17 -17.63
N LEU A 455 -7.73 22.81 -17.20
CA LEU A 455 -7.77 24.18 -16.70
C LEU A 455 -8.36 24.18 -15.29
N GLY A 456 -7.62 24.74 -14.35
CA GLY A 456 -8.08 24.98 -12.98
C GLY A 456 -8.12 26.47 -12.67
N ILE A 457 -9.16 26.94 -12.00
CA ILE A 457 -9.29 28.32 -11.53
C ILE A 457 -9.61 28.25 -10.03
N THR A 458 -8.83 28.95 -9.23
CA THR A 458 -9.03 29.08 -7.78
C THR A 458 -9.15 30.57 -7.42
N TYR A 459 -10.22 30.92 -6.74
CA TYR A 459 -10.43 32.27 -6.23
C TYR A 459 -10.53 32.22 -4.71
N THR A 460 -9.66 32.98 -4.04
CA THR A 460 -9.62 33.11 -2.58
C THR A 460 -9.95 34.55 -2.21
N PHE A 461 -10.85 34.74 -1.26
CA PHE A 461 -11.36 36.07 -0.82
C PHE A 461 -11.37 36.20 0.70
#